data_117cd2af0b06c66edeca217d8b02b42f
#
_entry.id   117cd2af0b06c66edeca217d8b02b42f
#
_cell.length_a   1.000
_cell.length_b   1.000
_cell.length_c   1.000
_cell.angle_alpha   90.00
_cell.angle_beta   90.00
_cell.angle_gamma   90.00
#
_symmetry.space_group_name_H-M   'P 1'
#
loop_
_entity.id
_entity.type
_entity.pdbx_description
1 polymer ?
#
loop_
_entity_poly.entity_id
_entity_poly.type
_entity_poly.pdbx_seq_one_letter_code
_entity_poly.pdbx_strand_id
1 'polypeptide(L)'
;MAFRRQYAQCKSRTVKFVGVWDSVGAKGIPLSVLGLFDNRDEFYDAKLGPNVEVARQALALNERRVDFQLTLWLPREEADVQQVWFAGCHGDVGGGHPPCPDTGSLLSANSLQWMTKQAAQLGLGLQRYTAIGGKADVLAPMHESRRTFYRLRERYARPIEPLISYKTSQVSVPTRIHHSVQARWHADGSYRPRALVEHPKSHQDAPDGGWNLVS
;
A
#
# COMPACT_ATOMS: atom_id res chain seq x y z
N MET A 1 8.64 -22.58 21.74
CA MET A 1 9.86 -21.83 22.15
C MET A 1 11.14 -22.67 22.13
N ALA A 2 11.10 -24.00 22.32
CA ALA A 2 12.29 -24.87 22.29
C ALA A 2 13.06 -24.86 20.96
N PHE A 3 12.36 -24.92 19.81
CA PHE A 3 12.97 -24.92 18.48
C PHE A 3 13.87 -23.69 18.24
N ARG A 4 13.41 -22.48 18.61
CA ARG A 4 14.23 -21.26 18.46
C ARG A 4 15.49 -21.27 19.31
N ARG A 5 15.47 -21.89 20.51
CA ARG A 5 16.67 -21.99 21.37
C ARG A 5 17.72 -22.93 20.79
N GLN A 6 17.26 -23.98 20.13
CA GLN A 6 18.12 -25.04 19.59
C GLN A 6 18.76 -24.66 18.24
N TYR A 7 18.05 -23.90 17.37
CA TYR A 7 18.48 -23.64 15.99
C TYR A 7 18.80 -22.17 15.69
N ALA A 8 18.51 -21.24 16.59
CA ALA A 8 18.85 -19.83 16.39
C ALA A 8 20.32 -19.59 16.69
N GLN A 9 21.19 -19.85 15.74
CA GLN A 9 22.60 -19.44 15.81
C GLN A 9 22.76 -17.92 15.63
N CYS A 10 21.77 -17.24 15.07
CA CYS A 10 21.77 -15.80 14.88
C CYS A 10 21.24 -15.09 16.13
N LYS A 11 22.09 -14.29 16.78
CA LYS A 11 21.73 -13.51 17.97
C LYS A 11 20.90 -12.27 17.65
N SER A 12 20.86 -11.84 16.40
CA SER A 12 20.09 -10.67 15.99
C SER A 12 18.59 -10.99 15.97
N ARG A 13 17.83 -10.26 16.77
CA ARG A 13 16.36 -10.26 16.74
C ARG A 13 15.80 -9.13 15.89
N THR A 14 16.66 -8.34 15.29
CA THR A 14 16.33 -7.16 14.51
C THR A 14 15.86 -7.55 13.12
N VAL A 15 14.75 -7.01 12.71
CA VAL A 15 14.24 -7.06 11.33
C VAL A 15 14.62 -5.76 10.65
N LYS A 16 15.60 -5.83 9.75
CA LYS A 16 16.17 -4.67 9.09
C LYS A 16 15.17 -3.97 8.17
N PHE A 17 14.34 -4.74 7.48
CA PHE A 17 13.37 -4.24 6.53
C PHE A 17 12.09 -5.07 6.52
N VAL A 18 10.93 -4.40 6.51
CA VAL A 18 9.62 -4.98 6.23
C VAL A 18 8.99 -4.21 5.08
N GLY A 19 8.71 -4.90 3.97
CA GLY A 19 8.01 -4.34 2.83
C GLY A 19 6.67 -5.05 2.62
N VAL A 20 5.59 -4.29 2.54
CA VAL A 20 4.24 -4.84 2.30
C VAL A 20 3.50 -4.02 1.24
N TRP A 21 2.57 -4.68 0.56
CA TRP A 21 1.69 -4.07 -0.43
C TRP A 21 0.26 -4.14 0.06
N ASP A 22 -0.34 -2.98 0.24
CA ASP A 22 -1.75 -2.71 0.44
C ASP A 22 -2.42 -3.65 1.46
N SER A 23 -1.79 -3.78 2.64
CA SER A 23 -2.31 -4.64 3.71
C SER A 23 -3.72 -4.22 4.09
N VAL A 24 -4.63 -5.17 4.05
CA VAL A 24 -6.04 -4.97 4.37
C VAL A 24 -6.46 -5.85 5.53
N GLY A 25 -7.38 -5.34 6.34
CA GLY A 25 -7.95 -6.08 7.44
C GLY A 25 -8.82 -7.27 6.98
N ALA A 26 -8.84 -8.37 7.74
CA ALA A 26 -9.65 -9.56 7.42
C ALA A 26 -11.17 -9.32 7.38
N LYS A 27 -11.65 -8.11 7.68
CA LYS A 27 -13.07 -7.73 7.48
C LYS A 27 -13.53 -7.84 6.02
N GLY A 28 -12.61 -8.02 5.08
CA GLY A 28 -12.88 -8.13 3.64
C GLY A 28 -13.18 -9.51 3.10
N ILE A 29 -13.10 -10.56 3.90
CA ILE A 29 -13.50 -11.89 3.41
C ILE A 29 -15.01 -12.03 3.57
N PRO A 30 -15.80 -12.29 2.48
CA PRO A 30 -17.25 -12.45 2.55
C PRO A 30 -17.72 -13.66 3.39
N LEU A 31 -16.83 -14.30 4.12
CA LEU A 31 -17.13 -15.42 5.04
C LEU A 31 -18.02 -14.99 6.22
N SER A 32 -18.07 -13.70 6.54
CA SER A 32 -19.08 -13.15 7.47
C SER A 32 -20.51 -13.28 6.93
N VAL A 33 -20.67 -13.38 5.60
CA VAL A 33 -21.96 -13.62 4.95
C VAL A 33 -22.45 -15.06 5.19
N LEU A 34 -21.55 -15.99 5.49
CA LEU A 34 -21.88 -17.39 5.76
C LEU A 34 -22.05 -17.70 7.25
N GLY A 35 -21.90 -16.71 8.16
CA GLY A 35 -22.06 -16.90 9.60
C GLY A 35 -21.06 -17.87 10.24
N LEU A 36 -19.97 -18.20 9.54
CA LEU A 36 -19.02 -19.24 9.95
C LEU A 36 -17.87 -18.75 10.82
N PHE A 37 -17.72 -17.44 11.00
CA PHE A 37 -16.68 -16.87 11.86
C PHE A 37 -17.23 -15.76 12.75
N ASP A 38 -17.00 -15.92 14.05
CA ASP A 38 -17.28 -14.92 15.06
C ASP A 38 -16.27 -13.78 14.94
N ASN A 39 -16.74 -12.51 15.01
CA ASN A 39 -15.96 -11.28 14.86
C ASN A 39 -14.89 -11.04 15.95
N ARG A 40 -14.37 -12.08 16.56
CA ARG A 40 -13.45 -11.97 17.72
C ARG A 40 -11.99 -11.80 17.38
N ASP A 41 -11.61 -11.93 16.11
CA ASP A 41 -10.21 -11.83 15.73
C ASP A 41 -9.86 -10.38 15.30
N GLU A 42 -9.88 -9.46 16.26
CA GLU A 42 -9.22 -8.16 16.15
C GLU A 42 -7.69 -8.33 16.21
N PHE A 43 -7.12 -9.16 15.35
CA PHE A 43 -5.67 -9.34 15.22
C PHE A 43 -4.99 -8.25 14.39
N TYR A 44 -5.52 -7.02 14.42
CA TYR A 44 -4.84 -5.93 13.74
C TYR A 44 -4.12 -5.06 14.73
N ASP A 45 -2.95 -5.52 15.13
CA ASP A 45 -2.01 -4.64 15.81
C ASP A 45 -1.45 -3.66 14.77
N ALA A 46 -2.00 -2.43 14.78
CA ALA A 46 -1.49 -1.31 14.00
C ALA A 46 -0.06 -0.92 14.41
N LYS A 47 0.51 -1.61 15.39
CA LYS A 47 1.86 -1.41 15.86
C LYS A 47 2.85 -2.25 15.09
N LEU A 48 3.81 -1.58 14.53
CA LEU A 48 5.00 -2.23 14.02
C LEU A 48 5.80 -2.86 15.18
N GLY A 49 6.26 -4.10 15.01
CA GLY A 49 7.04 -4.79 16.02
C GLY A 49 8.28 -3.97 16.48
N PRO A 50 8.61 -3.96 17.77
CA PRO A 50 9.69 -3.12 18.32
C PRO A 50 11.08 -3.44 17.75
N ASN A 51 11.22 -4.59 17.12
CA ASN A 51 12.45 -5.07 16.51
C ASN A 51 12.60 -4.71 15.03
N VAL A 52 11.67 -3.96 14.44
CA VAL A 52 11.74 -3.52 13.02
C VAL A 52 12.39 -2.15 12.94
N GLU A 53 13.44 -2.03 12.11
CA GLU A 53 14.16 -0.77 11.87
C GLU A 53 13.50 0.06 10.77
N VAL A 54 13.19 -0.57 9.64
CA VAL A 54 12.62 0.10 8.46
C VAL A 54 11.39 -0.62 7.99
N ALA A 55 10.31 0.11 7.75
CA ALA A 55 9.06 -0.42 7.21
C ALA A 55 8.55 0.41 6.04
N ARG A 56 8.13 -0.27 4.99
CA ARG A 56 7.60 0.33 3.76
C ARG A 56 6.28 -0.31 3.39
N GLN A 57 5.27 0.51 3.13
CA GLN A 57 3.97 0.04 2.67
C GLN A 57 3.55 0.79 1.41
N ALA A 58 3.31 0.06 0.32
CA ALA A 58 2.69 0.59 -0.88
C ALA A 58 1.17 0.51 -0.76
N LEU A 59 0.47 1.63 -0.93
CA LEU A 59 -0.97 1.78 -0.72
C LEU A 59 -1.70 1.99 -2.05
N ALA A 60 -2.86 1.35 -2.24
CA ALA A 60 -3.68 1.47 -3.43
C ALA A 60 -4.67 2.64 -3.32
N LEU A 61 -4.45 3.69 -4.11
CA LEU A 61 -5.24 4.92 -4.08
C LEU A 61 -6.65 4.73 -4.64
N ASN A 62 -6.81 3.86 -5.63
CA ASN A 62 -8.07 3.68 -6.35
C ASN A 62 -8.86 2.44 -5.89
N GLU A 63 -8.51 1.84 -4.75
CA GLU A 63 -9.33 0.77 -4.18
C GLU A 63 -10.66 1.34 -3.66
N ARG A 64 -11.78 0.73 -4.09
CA ARG A 64 -13.14 1.24 -3.83
C ARG A 64 -14.03 0.26 -3.06
N ARG A 65 -13.51 -0.91 -2.72
CA ARG A 65 -14.25 -1.91 -1.95
C ARG A 65 -14.19 -1.56 -0.47
N VAL A 66 -15.35 -1.43 0.17
CA VAL A 66 -15.45 -1.13 1.62
C VAL A 66 -14.77 -2.19 2.49
N ASP A 67 -14.77 -3.44 2.01
CA ASP A 67 -14.16 -4.57 2.73
C ASP A 67 -12.61 -4.56 2.68
N PHE A 68 -12.03 -3.71 1.82
CA PHE A 68 -10.58 -3.56 1.66
C PHE A 68 -10.07 -2.31 2.40
N GLN A 69 -10.50 -2.15 3.65
CA GLN A 69 -9.98 -1.08 4.49
C GLN A 69 -8.52 -1.33 4.84
N LEU A 70 -7.73 -0.25 4.81
CA LEU A 70 -6.30 -0.30 5.05
C LEU A 70 -5.99 -0.67 6.51
N THR A 71 -4.98 -1.51 6.66
CA THR A 71 -4.25 -1.65 7.91
C THR A 71 -2.98 -0.82 7.81
N LEU A 72 -2.93 0.29 8.53
CA LEU A 72 -1.82 1.22 8.53
C LEU A 72 -1.04 1.10 9.83
N TRP A 73 0.27 1.24 9.74
CA TRP A 73 1.10 1.32 10.94
C TRP A 73 1.02 2.69 11.58
N LEU A 74 0.91 2.70 12.89
CA LEU A 74 1.07 3.92 13.68
C LEU A 74 2.50 4.45 13.57
N PRO A 75 2.70 5.77 13.59
CA PRO A 75 4.02 6.37 13.66
C PRO A 75 4.81 5.84 14.87
N ARG A 76 6.10 5.59 14.67
CA ARG A 76 7.03 5.17 15.70
C ARG A 76 8.38 5.86 15.52
N GLU A 77 8.86 6.54 16.55
CA GLU A 77 10.11 7.33 16.49
C GLU A 77 11.35 6.48 16.23
N GLU A 78 11.36 5.24 16.75
CA GLU A 78 12.52 4.34 16.63
C GLU A 78 12.57 3.54 15.32
N ALA A 79 11.65 3.78 14.39
CA ALA A 79 11.62 3.10 13.10
C ALA A 79 11.35 4.07 11.95
N ASP A 80 12.07 3.89 10.85
CA ASP A 80 11.79 4.60 9.60
C ASP A 80 10.59 3.96 8.89
N VAL A 81 9.40 4.53 9.09
CA VAL A 81 8.13 4.04 8.53
C VAL A 81 7.68 4.96 7.41
N GLN A 82 7.49 4.40 6.22
CA GLN A 82 6.89 5.13 5.09
C GLN A 82 5.73 4.35 4.50
N GLN A 83 4.60 5.03 4.34
CA GLN A 83 3.37 4.52 3.77
C GLN A 83 3.02 5.39 2.57
N VAL A 84 3.06 4.81 1.36
CA VAL A 84 3.13 5.56 0.11
C VAL A 84 2.02 5.14 -0.85
N TRP A 85 1.26 6.11 -1.35
CA TRP A 85 0.17 5.92 -2.29
C TRP A 85 0.65 5.74 -3.71
N PHE A 86 0.10 4.72 -4.38
CA PHE A 86 0.28 4.43 -5.80
C PHE A 86 -1.06 4.43 -6.54
N ALA A 87 -1.04 4.74 -7.83
CA ALA A 87 -2.22 4.64 -8.69
C ALA A 87 -2.67 3.17 -8.84
N GLY A 88 -3.97 2.97 -8.86
CA GLY A 88 -4.59 1.66 -9.08
C GLY A 88 -5.29 1.09 -7.85
N CYS A 89 -5.97 -0.04 -8.05
CA CYS A 89 -6.63 -0.80 -6.99
C CYS A 89 -5.65 -1.76 -6.30
N HIS A 90 -6.12 -2.53 -5.32
CA HIS A 90 -5.32 -3.51 -4.57
C HIS A 90 -4.47 -4.42 -5.47
N GLY A 91 -5.07 -4.99 -6.52
CA GLY A 91 -4.35 -5.87 -7.46
C GLY A 91 -3.39 -5.12 -8.38
N ASP A 92 -3.66 -3.83 -8.70
CA ASP A 92 -2.76 -2.99 -9.49
C ASP A 92 -1.50 -2.57 -8.71
N VAL A 93 -1.60 -2.48 -7.40
CA VAL A 93 -0.46 -2.13 -6.54
C VAL A 93 0.27 -3.38 -6.07
N GLY A 94 -0.48 -4.43 -5.68
CA GLY A 94 0.08 -5.67 -5.15
C GLY A 94 0.50 -6.71 -6.19
N GLY A 95 0.18 -6.54 -7.49
CA GLY A 95 0.59 -7.46 -8.54
C GLY A 95 -0.38 -8.62 -8.78
N GLY A 96 -1.67 -8.35 -8.88
CA GLY A 96 -2.70 -9.37 -9.16
C GLY A 96 -3.19 -9.43 -10.61
N HIS A 97 -2.64 -8.59 -11.50
CA HIS A 97 -3.07 -8.50 -12.89
C HIS A 97 -1.96 -8.89 -13.88
N PRO A 98 -2.30 -9.45 -15.04
CA PRO A 98 -1.31 -9.72 -16.09
C PRO A 98 -0.81 -8.42 -16.73
N PRO A 99 0.37 -8.45 -17.36
CA PRO A 99 0.85 -7.33 -18.16
C PRO A 99 -0.11 -6.97 -19.28
N CYS A 100 -0.15 -5.68 -19.64
CA CYS A 100 -0.86 -5.23 -20.83
C CYS A 100 -0.34 -6.00 -22.07
N PRO A 101 -1.21 -6.66 -22.83
CA PRO A 101 -0.78 -7.48 -23.98
C PRO A 101 0.02 -6.70 -25.02
N ASP A 102 -0.33 -5.44 -25.25
CA ASP A 102 0.27 -4.62 -26.31
C ASP A 102 1.61 -4.01 -25.91
N THR A 103 1.78 -3.65 -24.63
CA THR A 103 2.93 -2.87 -24.16
C THR A 103 3.81 -3.60 -23.16
N GLY A 104 3.32 -4.70 -22.57
CA GLY A 104 3.97 -5.39 -21.47
C GLY A 104 3.98 -4.59 -20.17
N SER A 105 3.25 -3.46 -20.11
CA SER A 105 3.27 -2.56 -18.96
C SER A 105 2.36 -3.03 -17.83
N LEU A 106 2.76 -2.69 -16.60
CA LEU A 106 2.04 -2.99 -15.36
C LEU A 106 2.09 -1.79 -14.42
N LEU A 107 0.95 -1.45 -13.81
CA LEU A 107 0.93 -0.46 -12.72
C LEU A 107 1.71 -0.96 -11.51
N SER A 108 1.58 -2.23 -11.15
CA SER A 108 2.28 -2.84 -10.02
C SER A 108 3.81 -2.78 -10.14
N ALA A 109 4.35 -2.62 -11.35
CA ALA A 109 5.79 -2.46 -11.53
C ALA A 109 6.32 -1.16 -10.90
N ASN A 110 5.50 -0.10 -10.80
CA ASN A 110 5.89 1.15 -10.13
C ASN A 110 6.10 0.93 -8.62
N SER A 111 5.17 0.26 -7.95
CA SER A 111 5.28 -0.04 -6.51
C SER A 111 6.38 -1.06 -6.23
N LEU A 112 6.56 -2.04 -7.11
CA LEU A 112 7.62 -3.04 -6.98
C LEU A 112 9.02 -2.41 -7.14
N GLN A 113 9.22 -1.54 -8.12
CA GLN A 113 10.49 -0.83 -8.31
C GLN A 113 10.82 0.04 -7.12
N TRP A 114 9.85 0.81 -6.61
CA TRP A 114 10.04 1.59 -5.39
C TRP A 114 10.43 0.71 -4.20
N MET A 115 9.69 -0.34 -3.91
CA MET A 115 9.95 -1.24 -2.79
C MET A 115 11.34 -1.90 -2.90
N THR A 116 11.69 -2.34 -4.10
CA THR A 116 12.98 -2.96 -4.39
C THR A 116 14.15 -1.97 -4.18
N LYS A 117 13.98 -0.71 -4.64
CA LYS A 117 14.96 0.36 -4.41
C LYS A 117 15.15 0.63 -2.92
N GLN A 118 14.06 0.71 -2.14
CA GLN A 118 14.11 0.90 -0.69
C GLN A 118 14.86 -0.25 0.01
N ALA A 119 14.58 -1.48 -0.37
CA ALA A 119 15.24 -2.65 0.21
C ALA A 119 16.74 -2.74 -0.20
N ALA A 120 17.06 -2.41 -1.45
CA ALA A 120 18.43 -2.41 -1.96
C ALA A 120 19.31 -1.37 -1.23
N GLN A 121 18.78 -0.20 -0.88
CA GLN A 121 19.48 0.82 -0.09
C GLN A 121 19.90 0.30 1.30
N LEU A 122 19.23 -0.72 1.80
CA LEU A 122 19.53 -1.39 3.08
C LEU A 122 20.39 -2.65 2.91
N GLY A 123 20.87 -2.91 1.70
CA GLY A 123 21.78 -4.01 1.39
C GLY A 123 21.10 -5.30 0.95
N LEU A 124 19.81 -5.27 0.53
CA LEU A 124 19.19 -6.43 -0.11
C LEU A 124 19.90 -6.71 -1.44
N GLY A 125 20.51 -7.88 -1.57
CA GLY A 125 21.05 -8.36 -2.84
C GLY A 125 19.94 -8.90 -3.74
N LEU A 126 19.87 -8.40 -4.98
CA LEU A 126 18.97 -8.92 -6.00
C LEU A 126 19.71 -9.85 -6.96
N GLN A 127 19.09 -10.96 -7.32
CA GLN A 127 19.64 -11.84 -8.33
C GLN A 127 19.46 -11.23 -9.73
N ARG A 128 20.47 -11.38 -10.62
CA ARG A 128 20.46 -10.76 -11.96
C ARG A 128 19.26 -11.15 -12.83
N TYR A 129 18.70 -12.35 -12.63
CA TYR A 129 17.53 -12.83 -13.36
C TYR A 129 16.19 -12.47 -12.67
N THR A 130 16.21 -11.79 -11.55
CA THR A 130 15.01 -11.16 -11.01
C THR A 130 14.69 -9.98 -11.93
N ALA A 131 14.26 -10.26 -13.15
CA ALA A 131 13.59 -9.27 -13.97
C ALA A 131 12.39 -8.80 -13.16
N ILE A 132 12.48 -7.60 -12.62
CA ILE A 132 11.37 -6.96 -11.89
C ILE A 132 10.22 -6.94 -12.88
N GLY A 133 9.21 -7.76 -12.62
CA GLY A 133 8.20 -8.17 -13.57
C GLY A 133 7.49 -6.98 -14.24
N GLY A 134 7.54 -6.97 -15.56
CA GLY A 134 6.86 -6.00 -16.38
C GLY A 134 7.52 -4.63 -16.47
N LYS A 135 7.12 -3.88 -17.49
CA LYS A 135 7.56 -2.51 -17.72
C LYS A 135 6.75 -1.58 -16.82
N ALA A 136 7.41 -0.83 -15.95
CA ALA A 136 6.77 0.22 -15.19
C ALA A 136 6.28 1.32 -16.13
N ASP A 137 5.00 1.62 -16.04
CA ASP A 137 4.37 2.66 -16.85
C ASP A 137 3.26 3.30 -16.01
N VAL A 138 3.32 4.62 -15.87
CA VAL A 138 2.32 5.37 -15.12
C VAL A 138 0.96 5.37 -15.82
N LEU A 139 0.93 5.13 -17.15
CA LEU A 139 -0.27 5.04 -17.97
C LEU A 139 -0.73 3.59 -18.23
N ALA A 140 -0.08 2.59 -17.64
CA ALA A 140 -0.53 1.21 -17.73
C ALA A 140 -2.02 1.09 -17.36
N PRO A 141 -2.74 0.13 -17.96
CA PRO A 141 -4.16 -0.08 -17.68
C PRO A 141 -4.43 -0.20 -16.17
N MET A 142 -5.44 0.53 -15.72
CA MET A 142 -5.90 0.48 -14.34
C MET A 142 -7.20 -0.32 -14.27
N HIS A 143 -7.30 -1.19 -13.28
CA HIS A 143 -8.43 -2.10 -13.16
C HIS A 143 -9.48 -1.58 -12.17
N GLU A 144 -10.77 -1.80 -12.51
CA GLU A 144 -11.87 -1.53 -11.58
C GLU A 144 -11.95 -2.66 -10.54
N SER A 145 -11.80 -2.30 -9.26
CA SER A 145 -11.85 -3.25 -8.16
C SER A 145 -13.26 -3.77 -7.84
N ARG A 146 -14.27 -2.97 -8.15
CA ARG A 146 -15.68 -3.30 -7.87
C ARG A 146 -16.31 -4.09 -9.02
N ARG A 147 -15.91 -5.35 -9.18
CA ARG A 147 -16.52 -6.28 -10.15
C ARG A 147 -17.52 -7.21 -9.45
N THR A 148 -18.43 -7.81 -10.21
CA THR A 148 -19.41 -8.79 -9.73
C THR A 148 -20.21 -8.31 -8.52
N PHE A 149 -20.21 -9.04 -7.42
CA PHE A 149 -20.92 -8.76 -6.17
C PHE A 149 -20.59 -7.40 -5.56
N TYR A 150 -19.33 -6.95 -5.66
CA TYR A 150 -18.90 -5.66 -5.11
C TYR A 150 -19.55 -4.44 -5.81
N ARG A 151 -20.18 -4.60 -6.96
CA ARG A 151 -20.94 -3.53 -7.62
C ARG A 151 -22.15 -3.08 -6.82
N LEU A 152 -22.74 -3.98 -6.04
CA LEU A 152 -23.94 -3.73 -5.23
C LEU A 152 -23.61 -3.10 -3.87
N ARG A 153 -22.35 -3.09 -3.45
CA ARG A 153 -21.93 -2.51 -2.19
C ARG A 153 -21.57 -1.03 -2.34
N GLU A 154 -21.55 -0.31 -1.23
CA GLU A 154 -21.15 1.08 -1.20
C GLU A 154 -19.76 1.32 -1.80
N ARG A 155 -19.60 2.48 -2.40
CA ARG A 155 -18.27 2.96 -2.84
C ARG A 155 -17.55 3.54 -1.65
N TYR A 156 -16.32 3.11 -1.49
CA TYR A 156 -15.42 3.65 -0.48
C TYR A 156 -14.31 4.45 -1.17
N ALA A 157 -13.98 5.62 -0.65
CA ALA A 157 -12.80 6.38 -1.06
C ALA A 157 -11.84 6.42 0.14
N ARG A 158 -10.64 5.95 -0.08
CA ARG A 158 -9.59 5.95 0.96
C ARG A 158 -9.10 7.38 1.18
N PRO A 159 -9.10 7.91 2.41
CA PRO A 159 -8.53 9.23 2.69
C PRO A 159 -7.01 9.22 2.54
N ILE A 160 -6.44 10.31 2.01
CA ILE A 160 -4.98 10.45 1.85
C ILE A 160 -4.28 10.57 3.20
N GLU A 161 -4.87 11.28 4.16
CA GLU A 161 -4.38 11.37 5.53
C GLU A 161 -5.38 10.67 6.46
N PRO A 162 -5.32 9.34 6.58
CA PRO A 162 -6.31 8.61 7.35
C PRO A 162 -6.14 8.82 8.84
N LEU A 163 -7.28 8.90 9.52
CA LEU A 163 -7.35 8.86 10.96
C LEU A 163 -7.60 7.42 11.43
N ILE A 164 -6.76 6.92 12.30
CA ILE A 164 -6.92 5.60 12.90
C ILE A 164 -7.36 5.75 14.33
N SER A 165 -8.42 5.03 14.69
CA SER A 165 -8.81 4.90 16.10
C SER A 165 -7.80 4.02 16.83
N TYR A 166 -7.09 4.60 17.77
CA TYR A 166 -6.15 3.88 18.61
C TYR A 166 -6.44 4.16 20.08
N LYS A 167 -6.80 3.11 20.82
CA LYS A 167 -7.33 3.24 22.18
C LYS A 167 -8.54 4.20 22.20
N THR A 168 -8.43 5.31 22.90
CA THR A 168 -9.46 6.34 23.04
C THR A 168 -9.25 7.56 22.15
N SER A 169 -8.22 7.56 21.30
CA SER A 169 -7.80 8.70 20.49
C SER A 169 -7.87 8.41 18.99
N GLN A 170 -8.06 9.47 18.21
CA GLN A 170 -7.87 9.46 16.78
C GLN A 170 -6.42 9.89 16.48
N VAL A 171 -5.68 9.07 15.75
CA VAL A 171 -4.29 9.33 15.37
C VAL A 171 -4.21 9.53 13.87
N SER A 172 -3.69 10.67 13.43
CA SER A 172 -3.38 10.90 12.02
C SER A 172 -2.13 10.12 11.65
N VAL A 173 -2.23 9.33 10.58
CA VAL A 173 -1.12 8.57 10.05
C VAL A 173 -0.52 9.30 8.86
N PRO A 174 0.74 9.73 8.95
CA PRO A 174 1.40 10.40 7.84
C PRO A 174 1.58 9.44 6.66
N THR A 175 1.12 9.87 5.50
CA THR A 175 1.33 9.16 4.24
C THR A 175 1.99 10.07 3.21
N ARG A 176 2.56 9.47 2.17
CA ARG A 176 3.17 10.19 1.04
C ARG A 176 2.55 9.71 -0.26
N ILE A 177 2.73 10.46 -1.33
CA ILE A 177 2.27 10.11 -2.66
C ILE A 177 3.48 9.82 -3.54
N HIS A 178 3.48 8.68 -4.23
CA HIS A 178 4.56 8.38 -5.17
C HIS A 178 4.47 9.28 -6.40
N HIS A 179 5.62 9.73 -6.92
CA HIS A 179 5.69 10.61 -8.09
C HIS A 179 4.94 10.06 -9.32
N SER A 180 4.82 8.72 -9.45
CA SER A 180 4.06 8.10 -10.54
C SER A 180 2.57 8.45 -10.55
N VAL A 181 1.99 8.75 -9.38
CA VAL A 181 0.60 9.23 -9.26
C VAL A 181 0.47 10.62 -9.86
N GLN A 182 1.40 11.53 -9.54
CA GLN A 182 1.45 12.87 -10.09
C GLN A 182 1.69 12.83 -11.61
N ALA A 183 2.62 12.00 -12.07
CA ALA A 183 2.89 11.83 -13.49
C ALA A 183 1.64 11.37 -14.25
N ARG A 184 0.89 10.39 -13.71
CA ARG A 184 -0.38 9.97 -14.29
C ARG A 184 -1.43 11.10 -14.28
N TRP A 185 -1.53 11.85 -13.20
CA TRP A 185 -2.47 12.98 -13.08
C TRP A 185 -2.24 14.03 -14.18
N HIS A 186 -1.00 14.31 -14.52
CA HIS A 186 -0.66 15.26 -15.59
C HIS A 186 -0.85 14.67 -16.99
N ALA A 187 -0.53 13.40 -17.17
CA ALA A 187 -0.56 12.75 -18.49
C ALA A 187 -1.97 12.26 -18.89
N ASP A 188 -2.85 11.97 -17.93
CA ASP A 188 -4.20 11.48 -18.15
C ASP A 188 -5.22 12.46 -17.54
N GLY A 189 -5.81 13.32 -18.38
CA GLY A 189 -6.82 14.29 -17.96
C GLY A 189 -8.08 13.68 -17.34
N SER A 190 -8.35 12.40 -17.58
CA SER A 190 -9.47 11.67 -16.97
C SER A 190 -9.16 11.10 -15.59
N TYR A 191 -7.87 10.97 -15.24
CA TYR A 191 -7.44 10.45 -13.95
C TYR A 191 -7.59 11.51 -12.85
N ARG A 192 -8.77 11.53 -12.23
CA ARG A 192 -9.12 12.45 -11.13
C ARG A 192 -9.68 11.65 -9.96
N PRO A 193 -8.84 10.89 -9.22
CA PRO A 193 -9.31 10.12 -8.08
C PRO A 193 -9.87 11.06 -7.00
N ARG A 194 -11.05 10.70 -6.49
CA ARG A 194 -11.78 11.49 -5.50
C ARG A 194 -10.92 11.85 -4.28
N ALA A 195 -10.15 10.92 -3.79
CA ALA A 195 -9.26 11.12 -2.65
C ALA A 195 -8.24 12.25 -2.85
N LEU A 196 -7.75 12.45 -4.09
CA LEU A 196 -6.83 13.56 -4.42
C LEU A 196 -7.59 14.87 -4.65
N VAL A 197 -8.76 14.81 -5.28
CA VAL A 197 -9.57 16.01 -5.56
C VAL A 197 -10.06 16.65 -4.26
N GLU A 198 -10.46 15.84 -3.28
CA GLU A 198 -10.98 16.30 -2.00
C GLU A 198 -9.88 16.59 -0.96
N HIS A 199 -8.63 16.27 -1.26
CA HIS A 199 -7.54 16.49 -0.32
C HIS A 199 -7.17 17.97 -0.23
N PRO A 200 -7.14 18.58 0.98
CA PRO A 200 -6.94 20.04 1.14
C PRO A 200 -5.61 20.58 0.56
N LYS A 201 -4.60 19.71 0.46
CA LYS A 201 -3.27 20.04 -0.07
C LYS A 201 -3.13 19.80 -1.58
N SER A 202 -4.18 19.33 -2.25
CA SER A 202 -4.18 19.09 -3.70
C SER A 202 -4.53 20.36 -4.51
N HIS A 203 -4.39 21.55 -3.90
CA HIS A 203 -4.66 22.81 -4.60
C HIS A 203 -3.78 22.94 -5.83
N GLN A 204 -4.44 23.20 -6.96
CA GLN A 204 -3.93 23.26 -8.32
C GLN A 204 -2.84 24.33 -8.55
N ASP A 205 -2.60 25.20 -7.57
CA ASP A 205 -1.72 26.37 -7.69
C ASP A 205 -0.34 26.20 -7.05
N ALA A 206 -0.05 25.07 -6.40
CA ALA A 206 1.32 24.81 -5.93
C ALA A 206 2.17 24.30 -7.10
N PRO A 207 3.39 24.85 -7.34
CA PRO A 207 4.26 24.44 -8.44
C PRO A 207 4.59 22.94 -8.48
N ASP A 208 4.51 22.28 -7.33
CA ASP A 208 4.70 20.85 -7.09
C ASP A 208 3.40 20.12 -6.75
N GLY A 209 2.23 20.78 -6.93
CA GLY A 209 0.91 20.24 -6.64
C GLY A 209 0.60 20.11 -5.14
N GLY A 210 1.43 20.65 -4.26
CA GLY A 210 1.24 20.58 -2.80
C GLY A 210 1.23 19.15 -2.23
N TRP A 211 1.62 18.18 -3.02
CA TRP A 211 1.62 16.79 -2.61
C TRP A 211 2.94 16.44 -1.90
N ASN A 212 2.86 15.66 -0.83
CA ASN A 212 4.04 15.11 -0.17
C ASN A 212 4.62 13.96 -1.01
N LEU A 213 5.40 14.29 -2.03
CA LEU A 213 5.92 13.34 -3.01
C LEU A 213 7.12 12.56 -2.50
N VAL A 214 7.25 11.32 -3.00
CA VAL A 214 8.40 10.44 -2.81
C VAL A 214 8.74 9.72 -4.12
N SER A 215 10.02 9.45 -4.35
CA SER A 215 10.58 8.74 -5.51
C SER A 215 11.19 7.39 -5.12
#